data_0dc9ed34488e5ff2d0741a63c728c6e9
#
_entry.id   0dc9ed34488e5ff2d0741a63c728c6e9
#
_cell.length_a   1.000
_cell.length_b   1.000
_cell.length_c   1.000
_cell.angle_alpha   90.00
_cell.angle_beta   90.00
_cell.angle_gamma   90.00
#
_symmetry.space_group_name_H-M   'P 1'
#
loop_
_entity.id
_entity.type
_entity.pdbx_description
1 polymer ?
#
loop_
_entity_poly.entity_id
_entity_poly.type
_entity_poly.pdbx_seq_one_letter_code
_entity_poly.pdbx_strand_id
1 'polypeptide(L)'
;MGDSLEKRIFIITPVREITEDETQFLNNYIAQLESQGHKVHFPPRDTDQTDKVGLDICTANREAIRLADEVHIYWNAKSEGSKFDFGMVFMAEKPTTLINREAVLPTSYKSFQNVLLALDAKYRKKEA
;
A
#
# COMPACT_ATOMS: atom_id res chain seq x y z
N MET A 1 22.56 11.03 -11.34
CA MET A 1 22.04 11.19 -11.06
C MET A 1 20.93 10.77 -10.62
N GLY A 2 20.11 10.75 -10.78
CA GLY A 2 18.85 10.24 -10.46
C GLY A 2 18.70 9.32 -9.35
N ASP A 3 19.67 8.90 -9.03
CA ASP A 3 19.81 8.03 -7.96
C ASP A 3 19.35 8.58 -6.71
N SER A 4 19.24 9.83 -6.61
CA SER A 4 18.72 10.44 -5.43
C SER A 4 17.26 10.20 -5.23
N LEU A 5 16.65 9.37 -6.04
CA LEU A 5 15.23 9.11 -5.94
C LEU A 5 14.90 7.92 -5.07
N GLU A 6 15.84 7.45 -4.24
CA GLU A 6 15.54 6.41 -3.28
C GLU A 6 14.40 6.86 -2.36
N LYS A 7 13.38 6.03 -2.24
CA LYS A 7 12.20 6.32 -1.43
C LYS A 7 11.92 5.20 -0.46
N ARG A 8 11.22 5.54 0.61
CA ARG A 8 10.65 4.56 1.52
C ARG A 8 9.19 4.36 1.11
N ILE A 9 8.84 3.14 0.77
CA ILE A 9 7.53 2.81 0.22
C ILE A 9 6.84 1.82 1.14
N PHE A 10 5.61 2.15 1.56
CA PHE A 10 4.78 1.24 2.34
C PHE A 10 3.80 0.55 1.40
N ILE A 11 3.66 -0.76 1.54
CA ILE A 11 2.75 -1.54 0.70
C ILE A 11 1.54 -1.92 1.54
N ILE A 12 0.34 -1.52 1.09
CA ILE A 12 -0.89 -2.01 1.69
C ILE A 12 -1.37 -3.19 0.86
N THR A 13 -1.62 -4.31 1.53
CA THR A 13 -2.08 -5.54 0.88
C THR A 13 -2.87 -6.35 1.90
N PRO A 14 -3.84 -7.15 1.45
CA PRO A 14 -4.49 -8.09 2.36
C PRO A 14 -3.45 -9.09 2.86
N VAL A 15 -3.63 -9.55 4.11
CA VAL A 15 -2.78 -10.58 4.67
C VAL A 15 -3.43 -11.96 4.48
N ARG A 16 -4.76 -12.00 4.59
CA ARG A 16 -5.50 -13.26 4.52
C ARG A 16 -6.23 -13.46 3.21
N GLU A 17 -6.83 -12.40 2.68
CA GLU A 17 -7.65 -12.48 1.47
C GLU A 17 -6.78 -12.29 0.23
N ILE A 18 -5.80 -13.18 0.07
CA ILE A 18 -4.86 -13.07 -1.04
C ILE A 18 -4.51 -14.45 -1.53
N THR A 19 -4.48 -14.63 -2.85
CA THR A 19 -4.15 -15.91 -3.46
C THR A 19 -2.65 -16.06 -3.59
N GLU A 20 -2.24 -17.28 -3.91
CA GLU A 20 -0.82 -17.56 -4.13
C GLU A 20 -0.28 -16.81 -5.33
N ASP A 21 -1.07 -16.72 -6.39
CA ASP A 21 -0.67 -15.97 -7.59
C ASP A 21 -0.51 -14.49 -7.28
N GLU A 22 -1.40 -13.94 -6.47
CA GLU A 22 -1.31 -12.53 -6.07
C GLU A 22 -0.07 -12.29 -5.21
N THR A 23 0.22 -13.23 -4.32
CA THR A 23 1.42 -13.16 -3.49
C THR A 23 2.67 -13.15 -4.36
N GLN A 24 2.71 -14.02 -5.36
CA GLN A 24 3.84 -14.09 -6.28
C GLN A 24 4.00 -12.78 -7.04
N PHE A 25 2.88 -12.24 -7.53
CA PHE A 25 2.89 -10.97 -8.24
C PHE A 25 3.45 -9.85 -7.35
N LEU A 26 3.00 -9.79 -6.09
CA LEU A 26 3.44 -8.76 -5.16
C LEU A 26 4.92 -8.93 -4.81
N ASN A 27 5.37 -10.16 -4.62
CA ASN A 27 6.78 -10.40 -4.34
C ASN A 27 7.65 -9.89 -5.49
N ASN A 28 7.23 -10.12 -6.72
CA ASN A 28 7.96 -9.64 -7.90
C ASN A 28 7.92 -8.12 -7.98
N TYR A 29 6.77 -7.52 -7.69
CA TYR A 29 6.61 -6.07 -7.69
C TYR A 29 7.56 -5.42 -6.68
N ILE A 30 7.60 -5.97 -5.47
CA ILE A 30 8.45 -5.44 -4.41
C ILE A 30 9.93 -5.63 -4.74
N ALA A 31 10.29 -6.80 -5.28
CA ALA A 31 11.66 -7.07 -5.66
C ALA A 31 12.14 -6.06 -6.69
N GLN A 32 11.28 -5.67 -7.62
CA GLN A 32 11.62 -4.69 -8.63
C GLN A 32 11.85 -3.31 -8.00
N LEU A 33 11.00 -2.90 -7.07
CA LEU A 33 11.20 -1.63 -6.37
C LEU A 33 12.52 -1.63 -5.62
N GLU A 34 12.81 -2.72 -4.93
CA GLU A 34 14.03 -2.82 -4.14
C GLU A 34 15.27 -2.85 -5.05
N SER A 35 15.16 -3.45 -6.22
CA SER A 35 16.27 -3.46 -7.17
C SER A 35 16.57 -2.06 -7.71
N GLN A 36 15.61 -1.15 -7.63
CA GLN A 36 15.78 0.23 -8.03
C GLN A 36 16.31 1.11 -6.90
N GLY A 37 16.60 0.51 -5.75
CA GLY A 37 17.16 1.23 -4.62
C GLY A 37 16.17 1.69 -3.56
N HIS A 38 14.88 1.42 -3.74
CA HIS A 38 13.87 1.82 -2.77
C HIS A 38 13.87 0.91 -1.56
N LYS A 39 13.45 1.44 -0.42
CA LYS A 39 13.25 0.66 0.79
C LYS A 39 11.77 0.41 0.95
N VAL A 40 11.39 -0.86 0.97
CA VAL A 40 9.98 -1.25 0.96
C VAL A 40 9.62 -1.90 2.28
N HIS A 41 8.53 -1.41 2.89
CA HIS A 41 7.92 -2.07 4.04
C HIS A 41 6.68 -2.82 3.56
N PHE A 42 6.75 -4.14 3.63
CA PHE A 42 5.68 -5.05 3.20
C PHE A 42 5.21 -5.81 4.44
N PRO A 43 4.06 -5.46 5.05
CA PRO A 43 3.68 -6.00 6.35
C PRO A 43 3.67 -7.52 6.49
N PRO A 44 3.21 -8.30 5.49
CA PRO A 44 3.31 -9.76 5.66
C PRO A 44 4.72 -10.28 5.87
N ARG A 45 5.72 -9.53 5.40
CA ARG A 45 7.13 -9.89 5.55
C ARG A 45 7.80 -9.14 6.70
N ASP A 46 7.48 -7.85 6.86
CA ASP A 46 8.27 -6.95 7.68
C ASP A 46 7.64 -6.54 9.00
N THR A 47 6.34 -6.82 9.20
CA THR A 47 5.66 -6.55 10.47
C THR A 47 5.43 -7.88 11.18
N ASP A 48 5.80 -7.95 12.46
CA ASP A 48 5.55 -9.14 13.27
C ASP A 48 4.03 -9.35 13.37
N GLN A 49 3.55 -10.49 12.88
CA GLN A 49 2.13 -10.79 12.80
C GLN A 49 1.63 -11.65 13.97
N THR A 50 2.45 -11.84 15.02
CA THR A 50 2.11 -12.76 16.09
C THR A 50 1.19 -12.15 17.15
N ASP A 51 0.98 -10.85 17.14
CA ASP A 51 0.11 -10.17 18.10
C ASP A 51 -1.35 -10.54 17.82
N LYS A 52 -1.97 -11.23 18.79
CA LYS A 52 -3.35 -11.71 18.63
C LYS A 52 -4.38 -10.63 18.83
N VAL A 53 -4.02 -9.52 19.47
CA VAL A 53 -4.92 -8.39 19.65
C VAL A 53 -4.94 -7.51 18.42
N GLY A 54 -3.78 -7.35 17.78
CA GLY A 54 -3.63 -6.52 16.59
C GLY A 54 -3.10 -5.13 16.88
N LEU A 55 -2.99 -4.73 18.14
CA LEU A 55 -2.54 -3.38 18.47
C LEU A 55 -1.09 -3.16 18.07
N ASP A 56 -0.22 -4.12 18.34
CA ASP A 56 1.19 -4.00 18.00
C ASP A 56 1.38 -3.99 16.48
N ILE A 57 0.58 -4.79 15.77
CA ILE A 57 0.61 -4.80 14.29
C ILE A 57 0.22 -3.42 13.76
N CYS A 58 -0.89 -2.87 14.25
CA CYS A 58 -1.36 -1.57 13.80
C CYS A 58 -0.36 -0.46 14.16
N THR A 59 0.25 -0.56 15.33
CA THR A 59 1.24 0.43 15.77
C THR A 59 2.47 0.39 14.88
N ALA A 60 2.98 -0.81 14.57
CA ALA A 60 4.14 -0.96 13.70
C ALA A 60 3.85 -0.43 12.30
N ASN A 61 2.67 -0.75 11.78
CA ASN A 61 2.27 -0.27 10.45
C ASN A 61 2.12 1.26 10.44
N ARG A 62 1.55 1.82 11.51
CA ARG A 62 1.42 3.28 11.63
C ARG A 62 2.78 3.96 11.56
N GLU A 63 3.76 3.43 12.27
CA GLU A 63 5.10 4.03 12.26
C GLU A 63 5.77 3.88 10.90
N ALA A 64 5.59 2.74 10.25
CA ALA A 64 6.14 2.53 8.91
C ALA A 64 5.50 3.48 7.90
N ILE A 65 4.18 3.71 8.02
CA ILE A 65 3.48 4.67 7.16
C ILE A 65 3.99 6.08 7.42
N ARG A 66 4.21 6.42 8.69
CA ARG A 66 4.70 7.75 9.06
C ARG A 66 6.04 8.03 8.40
N LEU A 67 6.90 7.03 8.31
CA LEU A 67 8.24 7.16 7.73
C LEU A 67 8.26 7.02 6.21
N ALA A 68 7.16 6.58 5.60
CA ALA A 68 7.11 6.34 4.17
C ALA A 68 7.05 7.65 3.40
N ASP A 69 7.66 7.66 2.22
CA ASP A 69 7.56 8.78 1.29
C ASP A 69 6.32 8.63 0.43
N GLU A 70 5.92 7.40 0.17
CA GLU A 70 4.72 7.12 -0.62
C GLU A 70 4.20 5.73 -0.28
N VAL A 71 2.95 5.46 -0.67
CA VAL A 71 2.27 4.21 -0.36
C VAL A 71 1.71 3.62 -1.65
N HIS A 72 1.93 2.33 -1.84
CA HIS A 72 1.36 1.61 -2.97
C HIS A 72 0.36 0.59 -2.42
N ILE A 73 -0.85 0.57 -2.95
CA ILE A 73 -1.94 -0.24 -2.43
C ILE A 73 -2.35 -1.32 -3.43
N TYR A 74 -2.32 -2.57 -2.99
CA TYR A 74 -2.99 -3.66 -3.68
C TYR A 74 -4.34 -3.83 -2.98
N TRP A 75 -5.39 -3.33 -3.61
CA TRP A 75 -6.69 -3.19 -2.94
C TRP A 75 -7.54 -4.45 -3.05
N ASN A 76 -8.12 -4.85 -1.92
CA ASN A 76 -9.14 -5.87 -1.86
C ASN A 76 -10.20 -5.36 -0.87
N ALA A 77 -11.43 -5.14 -1.37
CA ALA A 77 -12.48 -4.54 -0.56
C ALA A 77 -12.88 -5.41 0.64
N LYS A 78 -12.50 -6.69 0.65
CA LYS A 78 -12.81 -7.58 1.77
C LYS A 78 -11.82 -7.46 2.91
N SER A 79 -10.68 -6.79 2.70
CA SER A 79 -9.65 -6.69 3.71
C SER A 79 -9.92 -5.51 4.63
N GLU A 80 -10.31 -5.80 5.87
CA GLU A 80 -10.53 -4.76 6.87
C GLU A 80 -9.23 -4.10 7.29
N GLY A 81 -8.15 -4.88 7.34
CA GLY A 81 -6.85 -4.33 7.68
C GLY A 81 -6.38 -3.31 6.65
N SER A 82 -6.63 -3.58 5.37
CA SER A 82 -6.27 -2.63 4.32
C SER A 82 -7.05 -1.32 4.45
N LYS A 83 -8.32 -1.40 4.84
CA LYS A 83 -9.12 -0.20 5.06
C LYS A 83 -8.59 0.62 6.23
N PHE A 84 -8.20 -0.05 7.30
CA PHE A 84 -7.64 0.63 8.47
C PHE A 84 -6.34 1.33 8.12
N ASP A 85 -5.45 0.63 7.43
CA ASP A 85 -4.17 1.20 7.00
C ASP A 85 -4.38 2.37 6.04
N PHE A 86 -5.34 2.23 5.12
CA PHE A 86 -5.66 3.31 4.18
C PHE A 86 -6.13 4.57 4.91
N GLY A 87 -6.91 4.40 5.99
CA GLY A 87 -7.31 5.54 6.80
C GLY A 87 -6.13 6.28 7.39
N MET A 88 -5.12 5.54 7.86
CA MET A 88 -3.90 6.15 8.39
C MET A 88 -3.13 6.89 7.30
N VAL A 89 -3.03 6.29 6.12
CA VAL A 89 -2.35 6.88 4.98
C VAL A 89 -3.03 8.18 4.56
N PHE A 90 -4.37 8.16 4.53
CA PHE A 90 -5.13 9.33 4.15
C PHE A 90 -4.93 10.45 5.16
N MET A 91 -5.00 10.14 6.45
CA MET A 91 -4.76 11.12 7.51
C MET A 91 -3.36 11.72 7.43
N ALA A 92 -2.38 10.91 7.08
CA ALA A 92 -0.99 11.36 6.98
C ALA A 92 -0.70 12.06 5.64
N GLU A 93 -1.67 12.12 4.75
CA GLU A 93 -1.56 12.79 3.44
C GLU A 93 -0.42 12.24 2.60
N LYS A 94 -0.18 10.93 2.68
CA LYS A 94 0.89 10.31 1.91
C LYS A 94 0.47 10.13 0.45
N PRO A 95 1.37 10.39 -0.50
CA PRO A 95 1.10 10.07 -1.91
C PRO A 95 0.75 8.58 -2.04
N THR A 96 -0.33 8.29 -2.75
CA THR A 96 -0.90 6.95 -2.79
C THR A 96 -1.24 6.57 -4.22
N THR A 97 -0.76 5.40 -4.66
CA THR A 97 -1.10 4.87 -5.97
C THR A 97 -1.54 3.42 -5.83
N LEU A 98 -2.31 2.97 -6.82
CA LEU A 98 -2.85 1.61 -6.84
C LEU A 98 -1.95 0.67 -7.64
N ILE A 99 -1.60 -0.47 -7.06
CA ILE A 99 -0.86 -1.51 -7.76
C ILE A 99 -1.78 -2.22 -8.74
N ASN A 100 -3.00 -2.55 -8.29
CA ASN A 100 -3.98 -3.28 -9.10
C ASN A 100 -5.08 -2.35 -9.61
N ARG A 101 -4.67 -1.25 -10.20
CA ARG A 101 -5.61 -0.22 -10.65
C ARG A 101 -6.72 -0.76 -11.55
N GLU A 102 -6.36 -1.68 -12.46
CA GLU A 102 -7.34 -2.22 -13.41
C GLU A 102 -8.42 -3.07 -12.76
N ALA A 103 -8.15 -3.57 -11.56
CA ALA A 103 -9.13 -4.37 -10.83
C ALA A 103 -10.03 -3.53 -9.94
N VAL A 104 -9.77 -2.22 -9.83
CA VAL A 104 -10.57 -1.33 -8.98
C VAL A 104 -11.47 -0.51 -9.87
N LEU A 105 -12.78 -0.78 -9.76
CA LEU A 105 -13.78 -0.13 -10.61
C LEU A 105 -14.53 0.95 -9.83
N PRO A 106 -14.86 2.07 -10.49
CA PRO A 106 -15.62 3.11 -9.81
C PRO A 106 -17.04 2.63 -9.51
N THR A 107 -17.63 3.20 -8.48
CA THR A 107 -19.02 2.91 -8.12
C THR A 107 -19.86 4.15 -8.38
N SER A 108 -21.19 3.96 -8.48
CA SER A 108 -22.11 5.06 -8.81
C SER A 108 -22.34 6.01 -7.65
N TYR A 109 -21.87 5.65 -6.46
CA TYR A 109 -22.04 6.49 -5.28
C TYR A 109 -20.70 6.52 -4.52
N LYS A 110 -20.60 7.36 -3.50
CA LYS A 110 -19.34 7.50 -2.76
C LYS A 110 -18.86 6.15 -2.26
N SER A 111 -17.56 5.91 -2.36
CA SER A 111 -16.97 4.63 -1.96
C SER A 111 -15.47 4.81 -1.78
N PHE A 112 -14.84 3.87 -1.06
CA PHE A 112 -13.40 3.87 -0.94
C PHE A 112 -12.74 3.66 -2.30
N GLN A 113 -13.37 2.87 -3.18
CA GLN A 113 -12.85 2.67 -4.53
C GLN A 113 -12.75 3.97 -5.30
N ASN A 114 -13.77 4.81 -5.20
CA ASN A 114 -13.76 6.11 -5.86
C ASN A 114 -12.67 7.01 -5.32
N VAL A 115 -12.48 7.00 -3.99
CA VAL A 115 -11.42 7.80 -3.36
C VAL A 115 -10.05 7.31 -3.82
N LEU A 116 -9.84 6.00 -3.84
CA LEU A 116 -8.57 5.41 -4.27
C LEU A 116 -8.25 5.76 -5.71
N LEU A 117 -9.24 5.67 -6.59
CA LEU A 117 -9.03 6.00 -8.00
C LEU A 117 -8.69 7.48 -8.17
N ALA A 118 -9.34 8.35 -7.39
CA ALA A 118 -9.04 9.78 -7.45
C ALA A 118 -7.62 10.08 -6.96
N LEU A 119 -7.19 9.43 -5.88
CA LEU A 119 -5.84 9.61 -5.36
C LEU A 119 -4.80 9.07 -6.34
N ASP A 120 -5.07 7.89 -6.90
CA ASP A 120 -4.16 7.29 -7.88
C ASP A 120 -3.95 8.23 -9.07
N ALA A 121 -5.04 8.78 -9.59
CA ALA A 121 -4.97 9.71 -10.72
C ALA A 121 -4.17 10.96 -10.35
N LYS A 122 -4.41 11.50 -9.15
CA LYS A 122 -3.74 12.70 -8.69
C LYS A 122 -2.23 12.51 -8.58
N TYR A 123 -1.80 11.44 -7.94
CA TYR A 123 -0.38 11.24 -7.67
C TYR A 123 0.36 10.66 -8.86
N ARG A 124 -0.29 9.79 -9.63
CA ARG A 124 0.32 9.23 -10.83
C ARG A 124 0.54 10.31 -11.88
N LYS A 125 -0.38 11.27 -11.97
CA LYS A 125 -0.24 12.38 -12.90
C LYS A 125 0.96 13.26 -12.56
N LYS A 126 1.26 13.41 -11.25
CA LYS A 126 2.40 14.22 -10.83
C LYS A 126 3.74 13.57 -11.18
N GLU A 127 3.75 12.27 -11.33
CA GLU A 127 4.98 11.55 -11.65
C GLU A 127 5.29 11.55 -13.15
N ALA A 128 4.32 11.88 -13.94
CA ALA A 128 4.48 11.85 -15.41
C ALA A 128 5.29 13.04 -15.98
#